data_1649690ab07bb12cad534d06a5152a99
#
_entry.id   1649690ab07bb12cad534d06a5152a99
#
_cell.length_a   1.000
_cell.length_b   1.000
_cell.length_c   1.000
_cell.angle_alpha   90.00
_cell.angle_beta   90.00
_cell.angle_gamma   90.00
#
_symmetry.space_group_name_H-M   'P 1'
#
loop_
_entity.id
_entity.type
_entity.pdbx_description
1 polymer ?
#
loop_
_entity_poly.entity_id
_entity_poly.type
_entity_poly.pdbx_seq_one_letter_code
_entity_poly.pdbx_strand_id
1 'polypeptide(L)'
;IVEIGGIELVNHLPTGRTYHVYINPERPMPKDAFEVHGLGDDFLRDKPKFADIAQEFLDFIGDDARLVIHNASFDMKFLNAELRRLGRPALPWSRALDTLALAREKFPGAPASLDALCRRFGIDNSNRQLHGALLDSELLAEVYLELIGGRQPDLVLDQPARAGVAAGPRS
;
A
#
# COMPACT_ATOMS: atom_id res chain seq x y z
N ILE A 1 1.04 3.27 12.73
CA ILE A 1 1.80 2.95 11.51
C ILE A 1 3.24 2.66 11.89
N VAL A 2 3.75 1.52 11.54
CA VAL A 2 5.13 1.14 11.84
C VAL A 2 5.96 0.89 10.58
N GLU A 3 5.33 0.74 9.43
CA GLU A 3 6.03 0.50 8.18
C GLU A 3 5.18 0.98 7.01
N ILE A 4 5.81 1.62 6.04
CA ILE A 4 5.15 2.00 4.80
C ILE A 4 5.99 1.49 3.64
N GLY A 5 5.35 0.84 2.70
CA GLY A 5 5.98 0.43 1.44
C GLY A 5 5.13 0.86 0.27
N GLY A 6 5.76 1.29 -0.79
CA GLY A 6 5.06 1.70 -1.99
C GLY A 6 5.93 1.58 -3.22
N ILE A 7 5.30 1.36 -4.36
CA ILE A 7 5.98 1.40 -5.64
C ILE A 7 5.19 2.27 -6.62
N GLU A 8 5.90 2.92 -7.50
CA GLU A 8 5.27 3.78 -8.48
C GLU A 8 4.98 3.02 -9.76
N LEU A 9 3.77 3.20 -10.28
CA LEU A 9 3.40 2.66 -11.59
C LEU A 9 3.05 3.82 -12.52
N VAL A 10 3.51 3.73 -13.76
CA VAL A 10 3.09 4.66 -14.82
C VAL A 10 2.64 3.81 -15.99
N ASN A 11 1.43 4.05 -16.48
CA ASN A 11 0.81 3.22 -17.50
C ASN A 11 0.74 1.75 -17.07
N HIS A 12 0.49 1.54 -15.78
CA HIS A 12 0.36 0.22 -15.15
C HIS A 12 1.67 -0.58 -15.14
N LEU A 13 2.80 0.06 -15.35
CA LEU A 13 4.09 -0.61 -15.28
C LEU A 13 4.95 0.01 -14.20
N PRO A 14 5.71 -0.81 -13.45
CA PRO A 14 6.62 -0.26 -12.44
C PRO A 14 7.68 0.61 -13.08
N THR A 15 7.96 1.74 -12.46
CA THR A 15 8.98 2.67 -12.95
C THR A 15 10.35 2.41 -12.35
N GLY A 16 10.42 1.55 -11.33
CA GLY A 16 11.64 1.36 -10.54
C GLY A 16 11.71 2.28 -9.34
N ARG A 17 10.83 3.26 -9.24
CA ARG A 17 10.81 4.17 -8.09
C ARG A 17 10.00 3.53 -6.96
N THR A 18 10.64 3.37 -5.81
CA THR A 18 10.02 2.72 -4.65
C THR A 18 10.21 3.55 -3.40
N TYR A 19 9.39 3.31 -2.40
CA TYR A 19 9.51 3.94 -1.10
C TYR A 19 9.32 2.88 -0.02
N HIS A 20 10.22 2.86 0.94
CA HIS A 20 10.10 1.91 2.05
C HIS A 20 10.70 2.53 3.30
N VAL A 21 9.96 2.56 4.38
CA VAL A 21 10.44 3.12 5.63
C VAL A 21 9.78 2.41 6.81
N TYR A 22 10.57 2.23 7.87
CA TYR A 22 10.03 1.82 9.16
C TYR A 22 9.84 3.07 10.00
N ILE A 23 8.82 3.08 10.84
CA ILE A 23 8.42 4.25 11.60
C ILE A 23 8.31 3.92 13.07
N ASN A 24 8.87 4.80 13.91
CA ASN A 24 8.68 4.71 15.35
C ASN A 24 7.27 5.20 15.68
N PRO A 25 6.37 4.33 16.18
CA PRO A 25 4.98 4.73 16.45
C PRO A 25 4.83 5.57 17.72
N GLU A 26 5.92 5.77 18.46
CA GLU A 26 5.94 6.56 19.69
C GLU A 26 5.04 5.98 20.79
N ARG A 27 4.80 4.70 20.76
CA ARG A 27 4.02 4.00 21.79
C ARG A 27 4.41 2.53 21.78
N PRO A 28 4.21 1.80 22.89
CA PRO A 28 4.53 0.40 22.94
C PRO A 28 3.75 -0.40 21.89
N MET A 29 4.40 -1.38 21.31
CA MET A 29 3.76 -2.21 20.30
C MET A 29 2.87 -3.24 21.01
N PRO A 30 1.58 -3.31 20.65
CA PRO A 30 0.73 -4.35 21.18
C PRO A 30 1.26 -5.73 20.78
N LYS A 31 1.15 -6.69 21.69
CA LYS A 31 1.64 -8.04 21.44
C LYS A 31 1.02 -8.65 20.19
N ASP A 32 -0.28 -8.44 19.99
CA ASP A 32 -0.96 -8.99 18.83
C ASP A 32 -0.40 -8.42 17.52
N ALA A 33 -0.11 -7.14 17.49
CA ALA A 33 0.48 -6.51 16.31
C ALA A 33 1.89 -7.05 16.06
N PHE A 34 2.68 -7.26 17.12
CA PHE A 34 4.02 -7.82 16.97
C PHE A 34 3.95 -9.23 16.36
N GLU A 35 2.99 -10.04 16.78
CA GLU A 35 2.83 -11.38 16.22
C GLU A 35 2.48 -11.36 14.73
N VAL A 36 1.83 -10.29 14.27
CA VAL A 36 1.45 -10.18 12.88
C VAL A 36 2.62 -9.73 12.00
N HIS A 37 3.37 -8.71 12.40
CA HIS A 37 4.40 -8.15 11.54
C HIS A 37 5.83 -8.35 12.04
N GLY A 38 6.01 -8.86 13.24
CA GLY A 38 7.35 -9.18 13.75
C GLY A 38 8.23 -7.98 14.10
N LEU A 39 7.65 -6.75 14.16
CA LEU A 39 8.40 -5.54 14.45
C LEU A 39 8.18 -5.16 15.92
N GLY A 40 9.22 -5.21 16.70
CA GLY A 40 9.14 -4.92 18.14
C GLY A 40 9.58 -3.52 18.50
N ASP A 41 9.32 -3.16 19.76
CA ASP A 41 9.66 -1.83 20.27
C ASP A 41 11.16 -1.54 20.15
N ASP A 42 12.01 -2.52 20.41
CA ASP A 42 13.46 -2.32 20.34
C ASP A 42 13.91 -2.02 18.92
N PHE A 43 13.31 -2.69 17.91
CA PHE A 43 13.66 -2.45 16.52
C PHE A 43 13.19 -1.07 16.09
N LEU A 44 12.01 -0.62 16.53
CA LEU A 44 11.43 0.62 16.08
C LEU A 44 11.89 1.86 16.85
N ARG A 45 12.55 1.66 17.99
CA ARG A 45 12.89 2.77 18.89
C ARG A 45 13.74 3.85 18.22
N ASP A 46 14.68 3.47 17.38
CA ASP A 46 15.58 4.41 16.74
C ASP A 46 15.15 4.74 15.30
N LYS A 47 13.95 4.37 14.91
CA LYS A 47 13.46 4.70 13.59
C LYS A 47 12.84 6.10 13.59
N PRO A 48 12.73 6.76 12.42
CA PRO A 48 12.13 8.08 12.36
C PRO A 48 10.66 8.01 12.74
N LYS A 49 10.14 9.13 13.24
CA LYS A 49 8.72 9.25 13.51
C LYS A 49 8.00 9.64 12.24
N PHE A 50 6.68 9.46 12.21
CA PHE A 50 5.90 9.87 11.04
C PHE A 50 6.13 11.35 10.70
N ALA A 51 6.26 12.21 11.70
CA ALA A 51 6.53 13.62 11.48
C ALA A 51 7.80 13.84 10.66
N ASP A 52 8.81 12.98 10.86
CA ASP A 52 10.10 13.14 10.18
C ASP A 52 10.05 12.73 8.72
N ILE A 53 9.14 11.81 8.35
CA ILE A 53 9.10 11.30 7.00
C ILE A 53 7.88 11.78 6.22
N ALA A 54 7.00 12.55 6.84
CA ALA A 54 5.74 12.94 6.21
C ALA A 54 5.95 13.68 4.89
N GLN A 55 6.90 14.61 4.84
CA GLN A 55 7.13 15.37 3.62
C GLN A 55 7.69 14.48 2.50
N GLU A 56 8.64 13.61 2.80
CA GLU A 56 9.18 12.73 1.77
C GLU A 56 8.14 11.73 1.28
N PHE A 57 7.27 11.26 2.16
CA PHE A 57 6.18 10.36 1.76
C PHE A 57 5.20 11.10 0.84
N LEU A 58 4.82 12.32 1.20
CA LEU A 58 3.91 13.11 0.37
C LEU A 58 4.54 13.45 -0.99
N ASP A 59 5.84 13.69 -1.01
CA ASP A 59 6.56 13.95 -2.26
C ASP A 59 6.58 12.69 -3.13
N PHE A 60 6.72 11.53 -2.53
CA PHE A 60 6.72 10.28 -3.27
C PHE A 60 5.36 10.02 -3.94
N ILE A 61 4.26 10.23 -3.21
CA ILE A 61 2.94 9.98 -3.77
C ILE A 61 2.47 11.08 -4.73
N GLY A 62 3.07 12.27 -4.64
CA GLY A 62 2.71 13.39 -5.52
C GLY A 62 1.31 13.92 -5.27
N ASP A 63 0.86 14.82 -6.13
CA ASP A 63 -0.41 15.52 -5.93
C ASP A 63 -1.56 14.88 -6.70
N ASP A 64 -1.29 14.20 -7.79
CA ASP A 64 -2.33 13.73 -8.69
C ASP A 64 -2.35 12.21 -8.89
N ALA A 65 -1.45 11.49 -8.27
CA ALA A 65 -1.42 10.04 -8.44
C ALA A 65 -2.53 9.36 -7.65
N ARG A 66 -3.08 8.29 -8.22
CA ARG A 66 -4.06 7.49 -7.51
C ARG A 66 -3.34 6.53 -6.58
N LEU A 67 -3.86 6.38 -5.37
CA LEU A 67 -3.29 5.48 -4.39
C LEU A 67 -4.03 4.14 -4.46
N VAL A 68 -3.34 3.10 -4.90
CA VAL A 68 -3.92 1.75 -5.00
C VAL A 68 -3.59 1.02 -3.71
N ILE A 69 -4.60 0.69 -2.93
CA ILE A 69 -4.42 0.14 -1.59
C ILE A 69 -5.42 -1.00 -1.38
N HIS A 70 -4.96 -2.08 -0.77
CA HIS A 70 -5.85 -3.18 -0.42
C HIS A 70 -6.46 -2.90 0.95
N ASN A 71 -7.78 -2.76 1.00
CA ASN A 71 -8.53 -2.32 2.17
C ASN A 71 -8.22 -0.85 2.50
N ALA A 72 -8.44 0.01 1.52
CA ALA A 72 -8.01 1.41 1.59
C ALA A 72 -8.63 2.19 2.74
N SER A 73 -9.84 1.86 3.17
CA SER A 73 -10.45 2.60 4.27
C SER A 73 -9.64 2.49 5.55
N PHE A 74 -9.03 1.33 5.79
CA PHE A 74 -8.18 1.12 6.96
C PHE A 74 -6.93 2.01 6.89
N ASP A 75 -6.21 1.96 5.78
CA ASP A 75 -4.96 2.69 5.63
C ASP A 75 -5.19 4.20 5.56
N MET A 76 -6.21 4.63 4.86
CA MET A 76 -6.51 6.06 4.74
C MET A 76 -6.89 6.67 6.09
N LYS A 77 -7.59 5.91 6.92
CA LYS A 77 -7.93 6.36 8.26
C LYS A 77 -6.69 6.66 9.09
N PHE A 78 -5.72 5.75 9.09
CA PHE A 78 -4.51 5.94 9.87
C PHE A 78 -3.58 7.01 9.28
N LEU A 79 -3.43 7.04 7.96
CA LEU A 79 -2.63 8.07 7.31
C LEU A 79 -3.19 9.46 7.59
N ASN A 80 -4.50 9.63 7.46
CA ASN A 80 -5.11 10.93 7.70
C ASN A 80 -5.08 11.33 9.18
N ALA A 81 -5.17 10.38 10.09
CA ALA A 81 -5.02 10.67 11.50
C ALA A 81 -3.61 11.23 11.79
N GLU A 82 -2.58 10.62 11.21
CA GLU A 82 -1.22 11.09 11.40
C GLU A 82 -1.00 12.47 10.76
N LEU A 83 -1.55 12.69 9.56
CA LEU A 83 -1.42 13.98 8.89
C LEU A 83 -2.12 15.08 9.68
N ARG A 84 -3.30 14.81 10.25
CA ARG A 84 -4.01 15.80 11.06
C ARG A 84 -3.24 16.16 12.33
N ARG A 85 -2.59 15.18 12.94
CA ARG A 85 -1.78 15.45 14.13
C ARG A 85 -0.62 16.39 13.83
N LEU A 86 -0.15 16.40 12.58
CA LEU A 86 0.92 17.30 12.17
C LEU A 86 0.39 18.62 11.63
N GLY A 87 -0.92 18.83 11.64
CA GLY A 87 -1.52 20.05 11.08
C GLY A 87 -1.51 20.08 9.56
N ARG A 88 -1.36 18.92 8.91
CA ARG A 88 -1.35 18.84 7.45
C ARG A 88 -2.74 18.45 6.92
N PRO A 89 -3.06 18.86 5.69
CA PRO A 89 -4.34 18.47 5.10
C PRO A 89 -4.47 16.96 4.95
N ALA A 90 -5.66 16.44 5.17
CA ALA A 90 -5.92 15.03 4.95
C ALA A 90 -5.93 14.73 3.46
N LEU A 91 -5.54 13.50 3.11
CA LEU A 91 -5.62 13.02 1.73
C LEU A 91 -7.08 12.77 1.37
N PRO A 92 -7.55 13.23 0.20
CA PRO A 92 -8.92 12.96 -0.20
C PRO A 92 -9.15 11.47 -0.40
N TRP A 93 -10.27 10.96 0.09
CA TRP A 93 -10.59 9.55 -0.09
C TRP A 93 -10.79 9.19 -1.56
N SER A 94 -11.15 10.17 -2.39
CA SER A 94 -11.29 9.95 -3.82
C SER A 94 -9.97 9.61 -4.52
N ARG A 95 -8.83 9.88 -3.89
CA ARG A 95 -7.54 9.48 -4.45
C ARG A 95 -7.27 8.00 -4.28
N ALA A 96 -7.95 7.33 -3.37
CA ALA A 96 -7.68 5.93 -3.09
C ALA A 96 -8.52 5.02 -3.98
N LEU A 97 -7.87 3.99 -4.55
CA LEU A 97 -8.55 2.93 -5.24
C LEU A 97 -8.40 1.69 -4.37
N ASP A 98 -9.51 1.14 -3.91
CA ASP A 98 -9.47 0.00 -2.99
C ASP A 98 -9.58 -1.31 -3.76
N THR A 99 -8.47 -2.05 -3.81
CA THR A 99 -8.44 -3.34 -4.49
C THR A 99 -9.28 -4.40 -3.78
N LEU A 100 -9.51 -4.26 -2.47
CA LEU A 100 -10.40 -5.18 -1.77
C LEU A 100 -11.84 -5.01 -2.27
N ALA A 101 -12.31 -3.78 -2.41
CA ALA A 101 -13.63 -3.50 -2.93
C ALA A 101 -13.75 -3.98 -4.39
N LEU A 102 -12.71 -3.75 -5.18
CA LEU A 102 -12.68 -4.19 -6.57
C LEU A 102 -12.72 -5.72 -6.66
N ALA A 103 -12.00 -6.41 -5.81
CA ALA A 103 -12.00 -7.87 -5.78
C ALA A 103 -13.36 -8.43 -5.37
N ARG A 104 -14.00 -7.81 -4.41
CA ARG A 104 -15.34 -8.24 -3.96
C ARG A 104 -16.39 -8.02 -5.04
N GLU A 105 -16.23 -6.98 -5.83
CA GLU A 105 -17.14 -6.73 -6.92
C GLU A 105 -16.93 -7.74 -8.05
N LYS A 106 -15.67 -8.10 -8.32
CA LYS A 106 -15.36 -9.01 -9.42
C LYS A 106 -15.61 -10.47 -9.03
N PHE A 107 -15.36 -10.84 -7.78
CA PHE A 107 -15.54 -12.22 -7.30
C PHE A 107 -16.40 -12.23 -6.03
N PRO A 108 -17.71 -11.96 -6.15
CA PRO A 108 -18.57 -11.87 -4.97
C PRO A 108 -18.57 -13.17 -4.16
N GLY A 109 -18.43 -13.04 -2.85
CA GLY A 109 -18.43 -14.19 -1.96
C GLY A 109 -17.15 -14.98 -1.88
N ALA A 110 -16.16 -14.65 -2.69
CA ALA A 110 -14.87 -15.34 -2.65
C ALA A 110 -13.90 -14.65 -1.67
N PRO A 111 -12.92 -15.39 -1.14
CA PRO A 111 -11.90 -14.76 -0.31
C PRO A 111 -11.17 -13.67 -1.07
N ALA A 112 -10.97 -12.52 -0.44
CA ALA A 112 -10.41 -11.35 -1.10
C ALA A 112 -9.20 -10.75 -0.38
N SER A 113 -8.54 -11.53 0.49
CA SER A 113 -7.28 -11.07 1.08
C SER A 113 -6.20 -11.02 0.01
N LEU A 114 -5.12 -10.30 0.26
CA LEU A 114 -4.03 -10.24 -0.70
C LEU A 114 -3.49 -11.64 -1.00
N ASP A 115 -3.32 -12.48 0.02
CA ASP A 115 -2.86 -13.86 -0.18
C ASP A 115 -3.85 -14.67 -1.03
N ALA A 116 -5.14 -14.53 -0.78
CA ALA A 116 -6.15 -15.25 -1.55
C ALA A 116 -6.15 -14.82 -3.01
N LEU A 117 -5.97 -13.53 -3.27
CA LEU A 117 -5.90 -13.02 -4.64
C LEU A 117 -4.63 -13.46 -5.35
N CYS A 118 -3.50 -13.50 -4.64
CA CYS A 118 -2.27 -14.03 -5.21
C CYS A 118 -2.46 -15.50 -5.62
N ARG A 119 -3.10 -16.30 -4.78
CA ARG A 119 -3.37 -17.70 -5.13
C ARG A 119 -4.31 -17.80 -6.33
N ARG A 120 -5.33 -16.96 -6.38
CA ARG A 120 -6.29 -16.99 -7.50
C ARG A 120 -5.62 -16.66 -8.83
N PHE A 121 -4.71 -15.71 -8.82
CA PHE A 121 -4.06 -15.26 -10.05
C PHE A 121 -2.72 -15.95 -10.33
N GLY A 122 -2.33 -16.91 -9.50
CA GLY A 122 -1.07 -17.64 -9.70
C GLY A 122 0.17 -16.80 -9.44
N ILE A 123 0.07 -15.83 -8.54
CA ILE A 123 1.18 -14.97 -8.18
C ILE A 123 1.91 -15.56 -6.97
N ASP A 124 3.22 -15.70 -7.07
CA ASP A 124 4.02 -16.29 -6.00
C ASP A 124 4.15 -15.33 -4.83
N ASN A 125 3.57 -15.68 -3.70
CA ASN A 125 3.64 -14.88 -2.47
C ASN A 125 4.38 -15.62 -1.35
N SER A 126 5.21 -16.59 -1.69
CA SER A 126 5.84 -17.45 -0.68
C SER A 126 6.79 -16.71 0.25
N ASN A 127 7.35 -15.58 -0.17
CA ASN A 127 8.28 -14.82 0.64
C ASN A 127 7.64 -13.64 1.36
N ARG A 128 6.31 -13.52 1.32
CA ARG A 128 5.63 -12.33 1.81
C ARG A 128 5.95 -12.01 3.27
N GLN A 129 6.06 -13.03 4.12
CA GLN A 129 6.31 -12.80 5.52
C GLN A 129 7.73 -12.33 5.81
N LEU A 130 8.66 -12.53 4.87
CA LEU A 130 10.05 -12.18 5.09
C LEU A 130 10.40 -10.76 4.64
N HIS A 131 9.65 -10.18 3.71
CA HIS A 131 10.06 -8.95 3.06
C HIS A 131 9.19 -7.72 3.37
N GLY A 132 8.12 -7.88 4.10
CA GLY A 132 7.36 -6.75 4.63
C GLY A 132 6.57 -5.95 3.60
N ALA A 133 6.41 -4.67 3.88
CA ALA A 133 5.50 -3.81 3.13
C ALA A 133 5.94 -3.56 1.70
N LEU A 134 7.22 -3.55 1.40
CA LEU A 134 7.66 -3.33 0.03
C LEU A 134 7.27 -4.51 -0.87
N LEU A 135 7.49 -5.74 -0.40
CA LEU A 135 7.06 -6.91 -1.16
C LEU A 135 5.54 -6.95 -1.27
N ASP A 136 4.82 -6.59 -0.22
CA ASP A 136 3.37 -6.51 -0.28
C ASP A 136 2.92 -5.53 -1.36
N SER A 137 3.60 -4.40 -1.52
CA SER A 137 3.30 -3.44 -2.57
C SER A 137 3.56 -3.99 -3.97
N GLU A 138 4.63 -4.76 -4.12
CA GLU A 138 4.94 -5.38 -5.41
C GLU A 138 3.87 -6.43 -5.77
N LEU A 139 3.47 -7.24 -4.79
CA LEU A 139 2.41 -8.23 -5.00
C LEU A 139 1.07 -7.55 -5.29
N LEU A 140 0.79 -6.47 -4.57
CA LEU A 140 -0.44 -5.73 -4.80
C LEU A 140 -0.49 -5.13 -6.20
N ALA A 141 0.64 -4.65 -6.71
CA ALA A 141 0.68 -4.13 -8.07
C ALA A 141 0.31 -5.22 -9.08
N GLU A 142 0.81 -6.44 -8.89
CA GLU A 142 0.47 -7.56 -9.77
C GLU A 142 -1.01 -7.93 -9.66
N VAL A 143 -1.54 -7.97 -8.44
CA VAL A 143 -2.96 -8.26 -8.22
C VAL A 143 -3.83 -7.16 -8.84
N TYR A 144 -3.45 -5.91 -8.69
CA TYR A 144 -4.18 -4.80 -9.26
C TYR A 144 -4.27 -4.92 -10.79
N LEU A 145 -3.16 -5.27 -11.44
CA LEU A 145 -3.17 -5.42 -12.88
C LEU A 145 -4.10 -6.55 -13.32
N GLU A 146 -4.14 -7.64 -12.57
CA GLU A 146 -5.06 -8.73 -12.88
C GLU A 146 -6.52 -8.33 -12.65
N LEU A 147 -6.80 -7.56 -11.62
CA LEU A 147 -8.16 -7.12 -11.32
C LEU A 147 -8.70 -6.17 -12.39
N ILE A 148 -7.86 -5.37 -13.01
CA ILE A 148 -8.31 -4.44 -14.04
C ILE A 148 -8.24 -5.03 -15.45
N GLY A 149 -7.99 -6.33 -15.59
CA GLY A 149 -7.99 -6.97 -16.88
C GLY A 149 -6.65 -7.41 -17.41
N GLY A 150 -5.63 -7.36 -16.59
CA GLY A 150 -4.31 -7.80 -16.97
C GLY A 150 -3.54 -6.78 -17.79
N ARG A 151 -2.34 -7.17 -18.19
CA ARG A 151 -1.47 -6.29 -18.94
C ARG A 151 -1.77 -6.41 -20.41
N GLN A 152 -2.94 -6.00 -20.84
CA GLN A 152 -3.27 -6.14 -22.16
C GLN A 152 -2.87 -4.94 -22.90
N PRO A 153 -2.10 -5.12 -23.86
CA PRO A 153 -1.55 -4.02 -24.49
C PRO A 153 -2.47 -3.29 -25.33
N ASP A 154 -3.44 -3.64 -25.54
CA ASP A 154 -4.10 -3.29 -26.49
C ASP A 154 -4.67 -2.16 -26.41
N LEU A 155 -4.92 -1.78 -25.93
CA LEU A 155 -5.81 -1.25 -26.12
C LEU A 155 -6.12 -0.11 -25.77
N VAL A 156 -5.72 0.34 -25.09
CA VAL A 156 -6.18 1.32 -24.65
C VAL A 156 -5.63 2.35 -25.09
N LEU A 157 -6.11 3.02 -25.70
CA LEU A 157 -5.73 3.95 -26.20
C LEU A 157 -5.92 5.10 -25.54
N ASP A 158 -6.47 5.24 -24.70
CA ASP A 158 -6.74 6.25 -24.08
C ASP A 158 -5.67 6.76 -23.42
N GLN A 159 -5.72 7.65 -22.73
CA GLN A 159 -4.79 8.18 -22.10
C GLN A 159 -4.10 7.38 -21.21
N PRO A 160 -2.95 7.48 -21.05
CA PRO A 160 -2.18 6.80 -20.17
C PRO A 160 -2.51 7.24 -18.84
N ALA A 161 -3.01 6.43 -18.12
CA ALA A 161 -3.34 6.72 -16.81
C ALA A 161 -2.13 6.60 -15.97
N ARG A 162 -1.85 7.56 -15.15
CA ARG A 162 -0.86 7.43 -14.20
C ARG A 162 -1.45 6.70 -13.08
N ALA A 163 -1.06 5.50 -12.88
CA ALA A 163 -1.65 4.68 -11.86
C ALA A 163 -1.26 5.10 -10.46
N GLY A 164 -0.24 5.75 -10.25
CA GLY A 164 0.12 6.17 -8.92
C GLY A 164 0.84 5.11 -8.14
N VAL A 165 0.55 4.99 -6.87
CA VAL A 165 1.34 4.20 -5.94
C VAL A 165 0.53 3.06 -5.38
N ALA A 166 1.11 1.86 -5.37
CA ALA A 166 0.57 0.76 -4.61
C ALA A 166 1.21 0.82 -3.23
N ALA A 167 0.41 1.03 -2.21
CA ALA A 167 0.94 1.25 -0.89
C ALA A 167 0.21 0.45 0.16
N GLY A 168 0.91 0.08 1.20
CA GLY A 168 0.31 -0.65 2.30
C GLY A 168 1.05 -0.40 3.59
N PRO A 169 0.51 0.39 4.49
CA PRO A 169 1.09 0.51 5.82
C PRO A 169 0.87 -0.78 6.58
N ARG A 170 1.88 -1.16 7.33
CA ARG A 170 1.74 -2.31 8.19
C ARG A 170 1.59 -1.82 9.61
N SER A 171 0.67 -2.34 10.31
CA SER A 171 0.44 -1.93 11.70
C SER A 171 0.05 -3.09 12.59
#